data_066b379b25a3dea3fdf754c50c949e72
#
_entry.id   066b379b25a3dea3fdf754c50c949e72
#
_cell.length_a   1.000
_cell.length_b   1.000
_cell.length_c   1.000
_cell.angle_alpha   90.00
_cell.angle_beta   90.00
_cell.angle_gamma   90.00
#
_symmetry.space_group_name_H-M   'P 1'
#
loop_
_entity.id
_entity.type
_entity.pdbx_description
1 polymer ?
#
loop_
_entity_poly.entity_id
_entity_poly.type
_entity_poly.pdbx_seq_one_letter_code
_entity_poly.pdbx_strand_id
1 'polypeptide(L)'
;MVADADPRDLQVRLRADSHADFRQWFYFRLQGAQGQPVRVRFVNAGAATYVAGWRDYQAVASYDRVDWFRVPTTFDGSELAIVHTPLRDSIYYAYFEPYPWERHLALLGRADASPRARVSDLGATLEGRDMNLVTVGTAAAGRKSLWVIARQHPGETMAEWFVEGMLERLLDPADPVARRILERAVVRIVPNMNPDGSVRGNLRTNAAGANLNREWMEPARERSPEVFHVRAAMQASGVDAFLDIHGDEGLPYVFTDGNERLQAYTPRMAALKRGFADALVAANPDFQTVHGYAADKDTKVNLTIASKWVGHTFGGLALTVEMPFKDNADLPDPARGWSGARSHRLGADALTALHALLPSL
;
A
#
# COMPACT_ATOMS: atom_id res chain seq x y z
N MET A 1 -3.69 -3.65 27.63
CA MET A 1 -4.62 -4.74 28.00
C MET A 1 -5.72 -4.10 28.83
N VAL A 2 -6.99 -4.27 28.44
CA VAL A 2 -8.13 -3.91 29.29
C VAL A 2 -8.59 -5.23 29.88
N ALA A 3 -8.34 -5.46 31.17
CA ALA A 3 -8.80 -6.63 31.88
C ALA A 3 -10.13 -6.27 32.59
N ASP A 4 -11.08 -7.21 32.62
CA ASP A 4 -12.37 -7.12 33.35
C ASP A 4 -13.25 -5.90 32.95
N ALA A 5 -13.22 -5.46 31.70
CA ALA A 5 -14.08 -4.39 31.22
C ALA A 5 -15.43 -4.95 30.72
N ASP A 6 -16.51 -4.17 30.93
CA ASP A 6 -17.82 -4.50 30.37
C ASP A 6 -17.73 -4.52 28.83
N PRO A 7 -18.02 -5.64 28.16
CA PRO A 7 -17.97 -5.72 26.70
C PRO A 7 -18.91 -4.73 26.01
N ARG A 8 -19.96 -4.26 26.70
CA ARG A 8 -20.92 -3.27 26.19
C ARG A 8 -20.38 -1.84 26.15
N ASP A 9 -19.20 -1.57 26.77
CA ASP A 9 -18.56 -0.25 26.75
C ASP A 9 -17.03 -0.34 26.87
N LEU A 10 -16.40 -0.95 25.88
CA LEU A 10 -14.94 -1.03 25.80
C LEU A 10 -14.37 0.28 25.27
N GLN A 11 -13.63 1.00 26.10
CA GLN A 11 -12.97 2.24 25.71
C GLN A 11 -11.51 1.97 25.33
N VAL A 12 -11.16 2.35 24.12
CA VAL A 12 -9.80 2.23 23.59
C VAL A 12 -9.34 3.56 22.97
N ARG A 13 -8.05 3.68 22.71
CA ARG A 13 -7.48 4.88 22.10
C ARG A 13 -6.59 4.49 20.93
N LEU A 14 -6.69 5.28 19.86
CA LEU A 14 -5.72 5.24 18.77
C LEU A 14 -4.36 5.70 19.32
N ARG A 15 -3.34 4.89 19.08
CA ARG A 15 -1.97 5.20 19.44
C ARG A 15 -1.33 6.08 18.35
N ALA A 16 -0.53 7.03 18.75
CA ALA A 16 0.31 7.79 17.81
C ALA A 16 1.46 6.91 17.28
N ASP A 17 1.95 7.25 16.11
CA ASP A 17 3.15 6.68 15.52
C ASP A 17 4.38 6.92 16.39
N SER A 18 5.42 6.14 16.16
CA SER A 18 6.71 6.34 16.82
C SER A 18 7.29 7.71 16.44
N HIS A 19 7.57 8.55 17.45
CA HIS A 19 8.16 9.87 17.27
C HIS A 19 7.41 10.82 16.32
N ALA A 20 6.07 10.63 16.16
CA ALA A 20 5.20 11.46 15.34
C ALA A 20 3.76 11.45 15.85
N ASP A 21 2.98 12.48 15.48
CA ASP A 21 1.60 12.64 15.95
C ASP A 21 0.55 11.94 15.06
N PHE A 22 0.98 11.24 13.99
CA PHE A 22 0.06 10.50 13.13
C PHE A 22 -0.60 9.36 13.89
N ARG A 23 -1.92 9.19 13.74
CA ARG A 23 -2.70 8.16 14.42
C ARG A 23 -3.98 7.85 13.67
N GLN A 24 -4.21 6.57 13.33
CA GLN A 24 -5.47 6.07 12.80
C GLN A 24 -5.49 4.54 12.74
N TRP A 25 -4.32 3.91 12.57
CA TRP A 25 -4.21 2.47 12.54
C TRP A 25 -4.59 1.83 13.87
N PHE A 26 -5.37 0.73 13.81
CA PHE A 26 -5.64 -0.17 14.93
C PHE A 26 -5.72 -1.61 14.45
N TYR A 27 -5.26 -2.51 15.31
CA TYR A 27 -5.41 -3.95 15.18
C TYR A 27 -5.31 -4.57 16.56
N PHE A 28 -6.33 -5.32 16.97
CA PHE A 28 -6.37 -5.95 18.29
C PHE A 28 -7.27 -7.18 18.30
N ARG A 29 -7.10 -8.02 19.34
CA ARG A 29 -7.93 -9.18 19.61
C ARG A 29 -8.80 -8.93 20.85
N LEU A 30 -10.07 -9.34 20.76
CA LEU A 30 -11.00 -9.42 21.88
C LEU A 30 -11.27 -10.89 22.21
N GLN A 31 -11.34 -11.24 23.51
CA GLN A 31 -11.71 -12.56 24.01
C GLN A 31 -12.78 -12.46 25.08
N GLY A 32 -13.53 -13.55 25.29
CA GLY A 32 -14.54 -13.65 26.36
C GLY A 32 -15.88 -13.00 26.02
N ALA A 33 -16.16 -12.67 24.74
CA ALA A 33 -17.35 -11.93 24.37
C ALA A 33 -18.32 -12.74 23.48
N GLN A 34 -18.20 -14.07 23.40
CA GLN A 34 -19.07 -14.90 22.57
C GLN A 34 -20.56 -14.69 22.93
N GLY A 35 -21.38 -14.37 21.93
CA GLY A 35 -22.82 -14.19 22.05
C GLY A 35 -23.24 -12.94 22.81
N GLN A 36 -22.29 -12.10 23.26
CA GLN A 36 -22.60 -10.87 23.97
C GLN A 36 -22.52 -9.65 23.02
N PRO A 37 -23.42 -8.67 23.16
CA PRO A 37 -23.28 -7.39 22.46
C PRO A 37 -21.98 -6.70 22.89
N VAL A 38 -21.14 -6.37 21.93
CA VAL A 38 -19.88 -5.64 22.13
C VAL A 38 -20.00 -4.25 21.53
N ARG A 39 -19.56 -3.24 22.28
CA ARG A 39 -19.33 -1.89 21.79
C ARG A 39 -17.90 -1.48 22.11
N VAL A 40 -17.09 -1.26 21.08
CA VAL A 40 -15.73 -0.74 21.22
C VAL A 40 -15.72 0.71 20.77
N ARG A 41 -15.35 1.64 21.66
CA ARG A 41 -15.27 3.07 21.38
C ARG A 41 -13.83 3.55 21.35
N PHE A 42 -13.42 4.12 20.23
CA PHE A 42 -12.15 4.83 20.14
C PHE A 42 -12.38 6.29 20.55
N VAL A 43 -12.18 6.59 21.82
CA VAL A 43 -12.54 7.87 22.45
C VAL A 43 -11.70 9.07 22.01
N ASN A 44 -10.71 8.86 21.15
CA ASN A 44 -9.89 9.91 20.53
C ASN A 44 -9.92 9.88 19.00
N ALA A 45 -10.92 9.27 18.40
CA ALA A 45 -11.04 9.18 16.94
C ALA A 45 -11.20 10.55 16.27
N GLY A 46 -11.80 11.53 16.96
CA GLY A 46 -11.88 12.92 16.49
C GLY A 46 -10.52 13.62 16.41
N ALA A 47 -9.46 13.06 17.00
CA ALA A 47 -8.08 13.54 16.89
C ALA A 47 -7.22 12.65 15.96
N ALA A 48 -7.84 11.80 15.12
CA ALA A 48 -7.14 11.02 14.12
C ALA A 48 -6.52 11.91 13.04
N THR A 49 -5.51 11.42 12.35
CA THR A 49 -4.81 12.16 11.29
C THR A 49 -5.75 12.52 10.14
N TYR A 50 -6.59 11.59 9.74
CA TYR A 50 -7.51 11.74 8.62
C TYR A 50 -8.96 11.57 9.10
N VAL A 51 -9.44 12.52 9.89
CA VAL A 51 -10.79 12.46 10.50
C VAL A 51 -11.88 12.31 9.43
N ALA A 52 -11.75 12.95 8.28
CA ALA A 52 -12.67 12.79 7.15
C ALA A 52 -12.71 11.34 6.61
N GLY A 53 -11.67 10.57 6.86
CA GLY A 53 -11.58 9.13 6.53
C GLY A 53 -12.61 8.27 7.26
N TRP A 54 -13.13 8.72 8.42
CA TRP A 54 -14.17 7.97 9.15
C TRP A 54 -15.55 8.02 8.50
N ARG A 55 -15.78 8.95 7.58
CA ARG A 55 -17.06 9.02 6.87
C ARG A 55 -17.24 7.76 6.02
N ASP A 56 -18.35 7.07 6.21
CA ASP A 56 -18.72 5.82 5.53
C ASP A 56 -17.69 4.67 5.71
N TYR A 57 -16.80 4.81 6.70
CA TYR A 57 -15.84 3.79 7.07
C TYR A 57 -16.51 2.68 7.90
N GLN A 58 -16.08 1.45 7.69
CA GLN A 58 -16.42 0.32 8.56
C GLN A 58 -15.17 -0.50 8.87
N ALA A 59 -14.96 -0.78 10.15
CA ALA A 59 -13.90 -1.65 10.60
C ALA A 59 -14.06 -3.07 10.04
N VAL A 60 -12.95 -3.77 9.90
CA VAL A 60 -12.97 -5.19 9.53
C VAL A 60 -12.74 -6.07 10.75
N ALA A 61 -13.36 -7.24 10.75
CA ALA A 61 -13.22 -8.26 11.80
C ALA A 61 -12.89 -9.63 11.21
N SER A 62 -12.24 -10.47 12.02
CA SER A 62 -11.91 -11.84 11.60
C SER A 62 -11.86 -12.77 12.82
N TYR A 63 -12.27 -14.03 12.64
CA TYR A 63 -12.14 -15.07 13.67
C TYR A 63 -10.83 -15.86 13.56
N ASP A 64 -10.22 -15.87 12.38
CA ASP A 64 -9.06 -16.73 12.03
C ASP A 64 -7.87 -15.96 11.46
N ARG A 65 -8.01 -14.63 11.26
CA ARG A 65 -7.03 -13.73 10.62
C ARG A 65 -6.82 -14.02 9.12
N VAL A 66 -7.72 -14.77 8.52
CA VAL A 66 -7.71 -15.11 7.07
C VAL A 66 -8.96 -14.54 6.40
N ASP A 67 -10.13 -14.91 6.92
CA ASP A 67 -11.41 -14.39 6.44
C ASP A 67 -11.78 -13.11 7.21
N TRP A 68 -11.80 -11.98 6.50
CA TRP A 68 -12.16 -10.68 7.04
C TRP A 68 -13.51 -10.23 6.51
N PHE A 69 -14.31 -9.63 7.39
CA PHE A 69 -15.63 -9.10 7.08
C PHE A 69 -15.85 -7.76 7.76
N ARG A 70 -16.71 -6.92 7.20
CA ARG A 70 -17.03 -5.60 7.76
C ARG A 70 -17.99 -5.73 8.93
N VAL A 71 -17.82 -4.87 9.92
CA VAL A 71 -18.68 -4.76 11.09
C VAL A 71 -19.25 -3.36 11.22
N PRO A 72 -20.53 -3.22 11.68
CA PRO A 72 -21.15 -1.91 11.87
C PRO A 72 -20.27 -0.97 12.67
N THR A 73 -19.94 0.17 12.08
CA THR A 73 -19.06 1.18 12.67
C THR A 73 -19.67 2.55 12.45
N THR A 74 -19.68 3.38 13.47
CA THR A 74 -20.22 4.74 13.41
C THR A 74 -19.21 5.76 13.94
N PHE A 75 -19.22 6.96 13.39
CA PHE A 75 -18.42 8.08 13.87
C PHE A 75 -19.33 9.28 14.13
N ASP A 76 -19.27 9.85 15.33
CA ASP A 76 -20.13 10.96 15.76
C ASP A 76 -19.46 12.34 15.69
N GLY A 77 -18.25 12.41 15.14
CA GLY A 77 -17.40 13.62 15.11
C GLY A 77 -16.31 13.62 16.17
N SER A 78 -16.44 12.80 17.20
CA SER A 78 -15.50 12.67 18.34
C SER A 78 -15.01 11.24 18.52
N GLU A 79 -15.91 10.30 18.57
CA GLU A 79 -15.65 8.89 18.85
C GLU A 79 -16.02 8.01 17.64
N LEU A 80 -15.21 6.99 17.40
CA LEU A 80 -15.54 5.89 16.48
C LEU A 80 -16.00 4.70 17.30
N ALA A 81 -17.18 4.16 17.00
CA ALA A 81 -17.75 3.03 17.71
C ALA A 81 -17.97 1.83 16.77
N ILE A 82 -17.41 0.68 17.13
CA ILE A 82 -17.70 -0.62 16.54
C ILE A 82 -18.79 -1.29 17.38
N VAL A 83 -19.86 -1.79 16.73
CA VAL A 83 -20.92 -2.54 17.37
C VAL A 83 -21.04 -3.91 16.74
N HIS A 84 -20.85 -4.97 17.54
CA HIS A 84 -20.84 -6.34 17.03
C HIS A 84 -21.26 -7.34 18.11
N THR A 85 -21.86 -8.46 17.72
CA THR A 85 -22.09 -9.62 18.60
C THR A 85 -21.27 -10.79 18.09
N PRO A 86 -20.08 -11.07 18.67
CA PRO A 86 -19.20 -12.12 18.18
C PRO A 86 -19.82 -13.51 18.30
N LEU A 87 -19.70 -14.33 17.26
CA LEU A 87 -20.16 -15.72 17.26
C LEU A 87 -19.19 -16.69 17.92
N ARG A 88 -17.94 -16.23 18.19
CA ARG A 88 -16.87 -17.02 18.80
C ARG A 88 -16.22 -16.24 19.93
N ASP A 89 -15.54 -16.94 20.82
CA ASP A 89 -14.90 -16.36 22.00
C ASP A 89 -13.73 -15.43 21.65
N SER A 90 -12.99 -15.72 20.59
CA SER A 90 -11.88 -14.89 20.11
C SER A 90 -12.22 -14.26 18.77
N ILE A 91 -12.06 -12.95 18.67
CA ILE A 91 -12.26 -12.17 17.45
C ILE A 91 -11.19 -11.08 17.34
N TYR A 92 -10.78 -10.78 16.12
CA TYR A 92 -9.86 -9.71 15.78
C TYR A 92 -10.62 -8.57 15.11
N TYR A 93 -10.23 -7.33 15.41
CA TYR A 93 -10.72 -6.12 14.74
C TYR A 93 -9.53 -5.34 14.20
N ALA A 94 -9.65 -4.79 13.00
CA ALA A 94 -8.61 -4.00 12.38
C ALA A 94 -9.17 -2.82 11.57
N TYR A 95 -8.30 -1.82 11.35
CA TYR A 95 -8.59 -0.68 10.49
C TYR A 95 -8.72 -1.09 9.03
N PHE A 96 -7.84 -1.97 8.58
CA PHE A 96 -7.89 -2.67 7.30
C PHE A 96 -7.31 -4.07 7.50
N GLU A 97 -7.50 -5.00 6.57
CA GLU A 97 -6.93 -6.35 6.60
C GLU A 97 -5.41 -6.30 6.80
N PRO A 98 -4.88 -6.75 7.95
CA PRO A 98 -3.46 -6.66 8.23
C PRO A 98 -2.62 -7.48 7.25
N TYR A 99 -1.46 -6.97 6.91
CA TYR A 99 -0.39 -7.74 6.28
C TYR A 99 0.76 -7.87 7.29
N PRO A 100 0.78 -8.96 8.11
CA PRO A 100 1.74 -9.10 9.20
C PRO A 100 3.15 -9.42 8.70
N TRP A 101 4.15 -9.16 9.55
CA TRP A 101 5.56 -9.35 9.23
C TRP A 101 5.89 -10.77 8.78
N GLU A 102 5.31 -11.79 9.42
CA GLU A 102 5.49 -13.20 9.05
C GLU A 102 4.99 -13.49 7.64
N ARG A 103 3.91 -12.82 7.20
CA ARG A 103 3.43 -12.94 5.81
C ARG A 103 4.40 -12.30 4.83
N HIS A 104 4.98 -11.16 5.19
CA HIS A 104 6.04 -10.51 4.41
C HIS A 104 7.24 -11.44 4.24
N LEU A 105 7.75 -12.05 5.32
CA LEU A 105 8.85 -13.01 5.26
C LEU A 105 8.50 -14.25 4.42
N ALA A 106 7.27 -14.74 4.53
CA ALA A 106 6.79 -15.85 3.70
C ALA A 106 6.72 -15.47 2.21
N LEU A 107 6.32 -14.24 1.88
CA LEU A 107 6.33 -13.74 0.50
C LEU A 107 7.75 -13.71 -0.06
N LEU A 108 8.72 -13.18 0.70
CA LEU A 108 10.13 -13.17 0.32
C LEU A 108 10.68 -14.58 0.12
N GLY A 109 10.36 -15.51 1.04
CA GLY A 109 10.77 -16.91 0.93
C GLY A 109 10.21 -17.59 -0.32
N ARG A 110 8.94 -17.32 -0.69
CA ARG A 110 8.37 -17.84 -1.95
C ARG A 110 9.07 -17.25 -3.18
N ALA A 111 9.40 -15.96 -3.13
CA ALA A 111 10.12 -15.30 -4.22
C ALA A 111 11.54 -15.87 -4.39
N ASP A 112 12.27 -16.04 -3.29
CA ASP A 112 13.66 -16.51 -3.31
C ASP A 112 13.77 -18.00 -3.73
N ALA A 113 12.75 -18.80 -3.42
CA ALA A 113 12.66 -20.19 -3.87
C ALA A 113 12.37 -20.33 -5.39
N SER A 114 11.97 -19.25 -6.06
CA SER A 114 11.67 -19.27 -7.50
C SER A 114 12.93 -19.06 -8.35
N PRO A 115 13.19 -19.89 -9.38
CA PRO A 115 14.32 -19.66 -10.29
C PRO A 115 14.18 -18.40 -11.15
N ARG A 116 13.02 -17.73 -11.11
CA ARG A 116 12.73 -16.48 -11.85
C ARG A 116 13.11 -15.23 -11.08
N ALA A 117 13.27 -15.33 -9.75
CA ALA A 117 13.50 -14.20 -8.89
C ALA A 117 14.78 -14.35 -8.07
N ARG A 118 15.25 -13.23 -7.57
CA ARG A 118 16.31 -13.12 -6.58
C ARG A 118 15.88 -12.11 -5.53
N VAL A 119 15.98 -12.49 -4.27
CA VAL A 119 15.85 -11.55 -3.15
C VAL A 119 17.25 -11.05 -2.76
N SER A 120 17.39 -9.76 -2.61
CA SER A 120 18.64 -9.12 -2.17
C SER A 120 18.36 -8.06 -1.13
N ASP A 121 19.32 -7.84 -0.24
CA ASP A 121 19.28 -6.78 0.73
C ASP A 121 19.92 -5.49 0.13
N LEU A 122 19.23 -4.35 0.27
CA LEU A 122 19.71 -3.03 -0.14
C LEU A 122 20.44 -2.30 1.00
N GLY A 123 20.23 -2.75 2.23
CA GLY A 123 20.77 -2.16 3.45
C GLY A 123 19.78 -2.25 4.60
N ALA A 124 20.17 -1.76 5.77
CA ALA A 124 19.38 -1.89 6.98
C ALA A 124 18.52 -0.65 7.26
N THR A 125 17.34 -0.87 7.85
CA THR A 125 16.51 0.16 8.48
C THR A 125 17.13 0.65 9.78
N LEU A 126 16.52 1.63 10.43
CA LEU A 126 16.98 2.16 11.73
C LEU A 126 17.00 1.09 12.85
N GLU A 127 16.13 0.10 12.78
CA GLU A 127 16.07 -1.00 13.76
C GLU A 127 16.78 -2.28 13.28
N GLY A 128 17.54 -2.18 12.19
CA GLY A 128 18.37 -3.28 11.69
C GLY A 128 17.60 -4.34 10.91
N ARG A 129 16.41 -4.02 10.36
CA ARG A 129 15.71 -4.92 9.42
C ARG A 129 16.22 -4.70 8.00
N ASP A 130 16.28 -5.77 7.24
CA ASP A 130 16.71 -5.72 5.84
C ASP A 130 15.73 -4.96 4.96
N MET A 131 16.25 -4.12 4.05
CA MET A 131 15.50 -3.53 2.96
C MET A 131 15.51 -4.46 1.75
N ASN A 132 14.51 -5.31 1.65
CA ASN A 132 14.46 -6.37 0.66
C ASN A 132 14.05 -5.88 -0.72
N LEU A 133 14.85 -6.19 -1.73
CA LEU A 133 14.56 -6.04 -3.14
C LEU A 133 14.33 -7.39 -3.79
N VAL A 134 13.13 -7.62 -4.32
CA VAL A 134 12.83 -8.77 -5.18
C VAL A 134 13.07 -8.35 -6.63
N THR A 135 14.02 -8.99 -7.30
CA THR A 135 14.29 -8.80 -8.73
C THR A 135 13.78 -10.01 -9.50
N VAL A 136 12.81 -9.81 -10.39
CA VAL A 136 12.26 -10.87 -11.25
C VAL A 136 12.76 -10.67 -12.69
N GLY A 137 13.35 -11.73 -13.25
CA GLY A 137 14.02 -11.68 -14.54
C GLY A 137 15.49 -11.29 -14.43
N THR A 138 16.19 -11.24 -15.57
CA THR A 138 17.64 -11.00 -15.64
C THR A 138 17.92 -9.68 -16.35
N ALA A 139 18.73 -8.83 -15.77
CA ALA A 139 19.20 -7.61 -16.40
C ALA A 139 20.06 -7.91 -17.63
N ALA A 140 19.76 -7.26 -18.73
CA ALA A 140 20.53 -7.37 -19.98
C ALA A 140 20.39 -6.07 -20.79
N ALA A 141 21.31 -5.85 -21.72
CA ALA A 141 21.26 -4.70 -22.61
C ALA A 141 19.92 -4.69 -23.39
N GLY A 142 19.28 -3.53 -23.46
CA GLY A 142 17.99 -3.33 -24.14
C GLY A 142 16.75 -3.77 -23.35
N ARG A 143 16.88 -4.40 -22.18
CA ARG A 143 15.75 -4.70 -21.30
C ARG A 143 15.35 -3.49 -20.48
N LYS A 144 14.04 -3.30 -20.35
CA LYS A 144 13.45 -2.22 -19.55
C LYS A 144 13.56 -2.48 -18.07
N SER A 145 13.70 -1.42 -17.28
CA SER A 145 13.76 -1.44 -15.82
C SER A 145 12.42 -0.99 -15.25
N LEU A 146 11.60 -1.94 -14.78
CA LEU A 146 10.30 -1.67 -14.14
C LEU A 146 10.47 -1.73 -12.63
N TRP A 147 10.05 -0.67 -11.93
CA TRP A 147 10.14 -0.60 -10.48
C TRP A 147 8.76 -0.49 -9.84
N VAL A 148 8.57 -1.22 -8.76
CA VAL A 148 7.39 -1.14 -7.91
C VAL A 148 7.86 -1.03 -6.46
N ILE A 149 7.37 -0.04 -5.75
CA ILE A 149 7.54 0.05 -4.30
C ILE A 149 6.18 0.07 -3.63
N ALA A 150 6.09 -0.43 -2.40
CA ALA A 150 4.84 -0.50 -1.68
C ALA A 150 5.03 -0.17 -0.20
N ARG A 151 3.95 0.26 0.45
CA ARG A 151 3.87 0.43 1.88
C ARG A 151 4.91 1.40 2.45
N GLN A 152 5.12 2.54 1.79
CA GLN A 152 5.88 3.65 2.37
C GLN A 152 5.24 4.10 3.70
N HIS A 153 3.90 4.06 3.75
CA HIS A 153 3.12 4.26 4.96
C HIS A 153 2.70 2.90 5.53
N PRO A 154 3.11 2.57 6.75
CA PRO A 154 2.94 1.23 7.33
C PRO A 154 1.48 0.77 7.47
N GLY A 155 0.56 1.72 7.72
CA GLY A 155 -0.87 1.43 7.87
C GLY A 155 -1.58 1.06 6.56
N GLU A 156 -0.98 1.36 5.40
CA GLU A 156 -1.52 1.07 4.07
C GLU A 156 -1.22 -0.39 3.67
N THR A 157 -1.76 -1.34 4.41
CA THR A 157 -1.44 -2.77 4.24
C THR A 157 -1.93 -3.34 2.92
N MET A 158 -2.92 -2.72 2.26
CA MET A 158 -3.39 -3.04 0.91
C MET A 158 -2.25 -3.02 -0.12
N ALA A 159 -1.22 -2.21 0.12
CA ALA A 159 -0.08 -2.09 -0.79
C ALA A 159 0.76 -3.39 -0.86
N GLU A 160 0.95 -4.12 0.25
CA GLU A 160 1.63 -5.42 0.19
C GLU A 160 0.73 -6.53 -0.34
N TRP A 161 -0.59 -6.48 -0.11
CA TRP A 161 -1.55 -7.38 -0.77
C TRP A 161 -1.51 -7.22 -2.29
N PHE A 162 -1.40 -5.99 -2.79
CA PHE A 162 -1.19 -5.71 -4.21
C PHE A 162 0.11 -6.35 -4.74
N VAL A 163 1.22 -6.14 -4.02
CA VAL A 163 2.52 -6.70 -4.42
C VAL A 163 2.52 -8.22 -4.38
N GLU A 164 1.84 -8.85 -3.43
CA GLU A 164 1.72 -10.31 -3.38
C GLU A 164 1.05 -10.84 -4.66
N GLY A 165 -0.07 -10.25 -5.09
CA GLY A 165 -0.75 -10.65 -6.32
C GLY A 165 0.09 -10.44 -7.59
N MET A 166 0.83 -9.34 -7.64
CA MET A 166 1.76 -9.07 -8.73
C MET A 166 2.89 -10.11 -8.77
N LEU A 167 3.50 -10.42 -7.62
CA LEU A 167 4.59 -11.39 -7.52
C LEU A 167 4.12 -12.80 -7.84
N GLU A 168 2.98 -13.25 -7.32
CA GLU A 168 2.46 -14.58 -7.62
C GLU A 168 2.31 -14.79 -9.12
N ARG A 169 1.77 -13.81 -9.84
CA ARG A 169 1.63 -13.87 -11.29
C ARG A 169 2.97 -13.81 -12.03
N LEU A 170 3.92 -12.96 -11.60
CA LEU A 170 5.26 -12.87 -12.18
C LEU A 170 6.07 -14.18 -12.02
N LEU A 171 5.87 -14.87 -10.92
CA LEU A 171 6.58 -16.10 -10.59
C LEU A 171 5.96 -17.34 -11.26
N ASP A 172 4.70 -17.25 -11.73
CA ASP A 172 4.06 -18.35 -12.45
C ASP A 172 4.70 -18.57 -13.83
N PRO A 173 5.36 -19.73 -14.07
CA PRO A 173 5.96 -20.04 -15.36
C PRO A 173 4.94 -20.23 -16.50
N ALA A 174 3.68 -20.47 -16.17
CA ALA A 174 2.61 -20.66 -17.13
C ALA A 174 1.95 -19.34 -17.57
N ASP A 175 2.07 -18.26 -16.77
CA ASP A 175 1.43 -16.98 -17.10
C ASP A 175 2.05 -16.36 -18.37
N PRO A 176 1.27 -16.14 -19.44
CA PRO A 176 1.79 -15.62 -20.71
C PRO A 176 2.22 -14.16 -20.62
N VAL A 177 1.55 -13.35 -19.76
CA VAL A 177 1.88 -11.93 -19.59
C VAL A 177 3.21 -11.80 -18.86
N ALA A 178 3.40 -12.55 -17.77
CA ALA A 178 4.66 -12.57 -17.03
C ALA A 178 5.83 -13.00 -17.94
N ARG A 179 5.64 -14.05 -18.75
CA ARG A 179 6.66 -14.49 -19.72
C ARG A 179 7.03 -13.39 -20.69
N ARG A 180 6.05 -12.69 -21.28
CA ARG A 180 6.29 -11.58 -22.23
C ARG A 180 6.98 -10.38 -21.59
N ILE A 181 6.61 -10.05 -20.33
CA ILE A 181 7.31 -9.00 -19.58
C ILE A 181 8.77 -9.38 -19.38
N LEU A 182 9.05 -10.58 -18.90
CA LEU A 182 10.40 -11.03 -18.57
C LEU A 182 11.31 -11.27 -19.80
N GLU A 183 10.76 -11.37 -21.00
CA GLU A 183 11.54 -11.34 -22.25
C GLU A 183 12.12 -9.95 -22.53
N ARG A 184 11.48 -8.86 -22.08
CA ARG A 184 11.78 -7.48 -22.46
C ARG A 184 12.15 -6.57 -21.30
N ALA A 185 11.88 -6.98 -20.08
CA ALA A 185 12.06 -6.16 -18.89
C ALA A 185 12.60 -6.98 -17.71
N VAL A 186 13.13 -6.26 -16.73
CA VAL A 186 13.40 -6.71 -15.38
C VAL A 186 12.45 -5.97 -14.45
N VAL A 187 11.77 -6.71 -13.59
CA VAL A 187 10.86 -6.14 -12.59
C VAL A 187 11.55 -6.14 -11.23
N ARG A 188 11.67 -4.97 -10.61
CA ARG A 188 12.26 -4.74 -9.30
C ARG A 188 11.20 -4.29 -8.34
N ILE A 189 11.03 -5.01 -7.25
CA ILE A 189 9.94 -4.79 -6.30
C ILE A 189 10.51 -4.66 -4.89
N VAL A 190 10.20 -3.55 -4.21
CA VAL A 190 10.38 -3.42 -2.76
C VAL A 190 9.01 -3.62 -2.11
N PRO A 191 8.71 -4.82 -1.58
CA PRO A 191 7.36 -5.15 -1.11
C PRO A 191 6.92 -4.32 0.09
N ASN A 192 7.87 -3.94 0.95
CA ASN A 192 7.64 -3.11 2.12
C ASN A 192 8.75 -2.07 2.25
N MET A 193 8.40 -0.82 1.98
CA MET A 193 9.31 0.32 2.13
C MET A 193 9.54 0.73 3.59
N ASN A 194 8.71 0.27 4.51
CA ASN A 194 8.74 0.71 5.92
C ASN A 194 8.61 -0.47 6.89
N PRO A 195 9.62 -1.36 6.93
CA PRO A 195 9.60 -2.55 7.80
C PRO A 195 9.44 -2.21 9.28
N ASP A 196 10.16 -1.23 9.78
CA ASP A 196 10.13 -0.83 11.19
C ASP A 196 8.75 -0.29 11.59
N GLY A 197 8.21 0.64 10.80
CA GLY A 197 6.87 1.18 11.04
C GLY A 197 5.79 0.10 10.95
N SER A 198 5.93 -0.87 10.04
CA SER A 198 5.01 -2.00 9.89
C SER A 198 4.99 -2.90 11.12
N VAL A 199 6.16 -3.26 11.67
CA VAL A 199 6.27 -4.07 12.90
C VAL A 199 5.77 -3.29 14.12
N ARG A 200 6.02 -1.99 14.18
CA ARG A 200 5.55 -1.11 15.26
C ARG A 200 4.05 -0.83 15.20
N GLY A 201 3.39 -1.09 14.07
CA GLY A 201 1.97 -0.75 13.86
C GLY A 201 1.75 0.76 13.77
N ASN A 202 2.67 1.47 13.14
CA ASN A 202 2.51 2.88 12.81
C ASN A 202 1.48 3.04 11.67
N LEU A 203 0.85 4.21 11.59
CA LEU A 203 0.00 4.59 10.48
C LEU A 203 0.86 5.00 9.27
N ARG A 204 1.81 5.93 9.49
CA ARG A 204 2.41 6.69 8.39
C ARG A 204 3.93 6.76 8.40
N THR A 205 4.56 6.73 9.56
CA THR A 205 5.97 7.06 9.71
C THR A 205 6.85 5.84 10.00
N ASN A 206 8.15 5.98 9.70
CA ASN A 206 9.15 4.98 10.09
C ASN A 206 9.51 5.08 11.59
N ALA A 207 10.53 4.35 12.02
CA ALA A 207 10.96 4.34 13.43
C ALA A 207 11.46 5.69 13.94
N ALA A 208 11.94 6.60 13.07
CA ALA A 208 12.35 7.95 13.42
C ALA A 208 11.23 9.00 13.37
N GLY A 209 9.99 8.61 13.04
CA GLY A 209 8.88 9.53 12.82
C GLY A 209 8.94 10.23 11.46
N ALA A 210 9.73 9.73 10.51
CA ALA A 210 9.81 10.26 9.17
C ALA A 210 8.70 9.70 8.27
N ASN A 211 7.99 10.57 7.55
CA ASN A 211 7.11 10.20 6.46
C ASN A 211 7.96 9.92 5.21
N LEU A 212 8.16 8.65 4.87
CA LEU A 212 9.08 8.26 3.79
C LEU A 212 8.71 8.89 2.44
N ASN A 213 7.41 9.08 2.17
CA ASN A 213 6.94 9.77 0.94
C ASN A 213 7.07 11.31 1.03
N ARG A 214 7.99 11.81 1.89
CA ARG A 214 8.44 13.22 1.98
C ARG A 214 9.97 13.32 2.05
N GLU A 215 10.68 12.21 1.91
CA GLU A 215 12.13 12.14 2.06
C GLU A 215 12.87 11.96 0.71
N TRP A 216 12.16 11.86 -0.43
CA TRP A 216 12.78 11.46 -1.71
C TRP A 216 13.72 12.50 -2.30
N MET A 217 13.62 13.75 -1.93
CA MET A 217 14.51 14.79 -2.44
C MET A 217 15.90 14.70 -1.80
N GLU A 218 15.97 14.52 -0.49
CA GLU A 218 17.21 14.50 0.29
C GLU A 218 17.16 13.44 1.41
N PRO A 219 17.13 12.13 1.07
CA PRO A 219 17.08 11.09 2.09
C PRO A 219 18.40 10.98 2.84
N ALA A 220 18.32 10.82 4.16
CA ALA A 220 19.47 10.66 5.04
C ALA A 220 19.43 9.28 5.74
N ARG A 221 20.61 8.67 5.91
CA ARG A 221 20.73 7.34 6.55
C ARG A 221 20.22 7.33 8.00
N GLU A 222 20.35 8.45 8.69
CA GLU A 222 19.98 8.60 10.09
C GLU A 222 18.50 8.86 10.29
N ARG A 223 17.76 9.16 9.20
CA ARG A 223 16.35 9.54 9.26
C ARG A 223 15.45 8.67 8.37
N SER A 224 15.90 8.40 7.16
CA SER A 224 15.15 7.67 6.13
C SER A 224 16.06 6.73 5.33
N PRO A 225 16.76 5.79 6.02
CA PRO A 225 17.66 4.84 5.36
C PRO A 225 16.95 4.03 4.28
N GLU A 226 15.67 3.77 4.45
CA GLU A 226 14.82 3.05 3.53
C GLU A 226 14.78 3.73 2.15
N VAL A 227 14.49 5.03 2.13
CA VAL A 227 14.49 5.83 0.89
C VAL A 227 15.90 5.98 0.35
N PHE A 228 16.89 6.19 1.23
CA PHE A 228 18.28 6.32 0.84
C PHE A 228 18.77 5.12 0.03
N HIS A 229 18.54 3.91 0.52
CA HIS A 229 18.98 2.67 -0.12
C HIS A 229 18.23 2.40 -1.43
N VAL A 230 16.90 2.54 -1.43
CA VAL A 230 16.07 2.29 -2.63
C VAL A 230 16.36 3.30 -3.73
N ARG A 231 16.50 4.57 -3.40
CA ARG A 231 16.85 5.61 -4.36
C ARG A 231 18.23 5.36 -5.00
N ALA A 232 19.23 4.93 -4.21
CA ALA A 232 20.56 4.57 -4.72
C ALA A 232 20.47 3.38 -5.71
N ALA A 233 19.69 2.36 -5.39
CA ALA A 233 19.46 1.23 -6.27
C ALA A 233 18.76 1.61 -7.58
N MET A 234 17.77 2.52 -7.54
CA MET A 234 17.12 3.08 -8.73
C MET A 234 18.10 3.86 -9.61
N GLN A 235 18.95 4.69 -9.02
CA GLN A 235 19.97 5.44 -9.74
C GLN A 235 20.99 4.53 -10.43
N ALA A 236 21.35 3.42 -9.80
CA ALA A 236 22.29 2.44 -10.37
C ALA A 236 21.68 1.60 -11.51
N SER A 237 20.36 1.31 -11.47
CA SER A 237 19.71 0.41 -12.43
C SER A 237 18.89 1.12 -13.50
N GLY A 238 18.63 2.41 -13.36
CA GLY A 238 17.68 3.16 -14.18
C GLY A 238 16.22 2.78 -13.88
N VAL A 239 15.29 3.60 -14.39
CA VAL A 239 13.83 3.40 -14.24
C VAL A 239 13.14 3.79 -15.54
N ASP A 240 12.50 2.84 -16.21
CA ASP A 240 11.65 3.12 -17.40
C ASP A 240 10.17 3.27 -17.00
N ALA A 241 9.72 2.50 -16.01
CA ALA A 241 8.39 2.63 -15.41
C ALA A 241 8.44 2.40 -13.89
N PHE A 242 7.64 3.16 -13.17
CA PHE A 242 7.59 3.16 -11.71
C PHE A 242 6.15 3.22 -11.20
N LEU A 243 5.83 2.34 -10.24
CA LEU A 243 4.59 2.36 -9.49
C LEU A 243 4.91 2.44 -7.98
N ASP A 244 4.29 3.41 -7.32
CA ASP A 244 4.31 3.62 -5.88
C ASP A 244 2.93 3.26 -5.31
N ILE A 245 2.85 2.17 -4.56
CA ILE A 245 1.58 1.57 -4.16
C ILE A 245 1.18 2.02 -2.76
N HIS A 246 0.00 2.65 -2.68
CA HIS A 246 -0.55 3.33 -1.52
C HIS A 246 -2.00 2.97 -1.21
N GLY A 247 -2.50 3.54 -0.12
CA GLY A 247 -3.90 3.57 0.27
C GLY A 247 -4.35 4.96 0.70
N ASP A 248 -5.59 5.36 0.32
CA ASP A 248 -6.19 6.65 0.65
C ASP A 248 -7.35 6.50 1.63
N GLU A 249 -7.31 7.24 2.74
CA GLU A 249 -8.33 7.21 3.78
C GLU A 249 -9.61 7.96 3.40
N GLY A 250 -9.50 8.91 2.49
CA GLY A 250 -10.59 9.83 2.14
C GLY A 250 -11.44 9.36 0.97
N LEU A 251 -10.79 9.03 -0.14
CA LEU A 251 -11.45 8.73 -1.41
C LEU A 251 -11.83 7.24 -1.52
N PRO A 252 -13.10 6.92 -1.77
CA PRO A 252 -13.57 5.52 -1.90
C PRO A 252 -13.39 4.99 -3.34
N TYR A 253 -12.22 5.19 -3.94
CA TYR A 253 -11.92 4.82 -5.32
C TYR A 253 -10.52 4.25 -5.47
N VAL A 254 -10.31 3.46 -6.52
CA VAL A 254 -8.97 3.08 -6.98
C VAL A 254 -8.59 4.02 -8.12
N PHE A 255 -7.45 4.72 -7.98
CA PHE A 255 -7.02 5.70 -8.97
C PHE A 255 -5.48 5.82 -9.03
N THR A 256 -5.00 6.59 -9.98
CA THR A 256 -3.57 6.93 -10.09
C THR A 256 -3.36 8.43 -10.04
N ASP A 257 -2.30 8.86 -9.34
CA ASP A 257 -1.78 10.22 -9.39
C ASP A 257 -0.47 10.25 -10.21
N GLY A 258 -0.39 11.20 -11.14
CA GLY A 258 0.71 11.30 -12.12
C GLY A 258 1.61 12.52 -11.90
N ASN A 259 2.31 12.89 -12.96
CA ASN A 259 3.38 13.89 -12.98
C ASN A 259 3.06 15.12 -13.82
N GLU A 260 1.77 15.40 -14.08
CA GLU A 260 1.31 16.42 -15.04
C GLU A 260 1.83 17.83 -14.73
N ARG A 261 2.27 18.08 -13.51
CA ARG A 261 2.78 19.37 -13.06
C ARG A 261 4.28 19.53 -13.10
N LEU A 262 5.02 18.45 -13.43
CA LEU A 262 6.46 18.56 -13.61
C LEU A 262 6.74 19.56 -14.75
N GLN A 263 7.66 20.49 -14.54
CA GLN A 263 8.12 21.38 -15.59
C GLN A 263 8.67 20.56 -16.80
N ALA A 264 9.25 19.40 -16.52
CA ALA A 264 9.76 18.46 -17.52
C ALA A 264 8.72 17.45 -18.00
N TYR A 265 7.41 17.66 -17.76
CA TYR A 265 6.37 16.75 -18.23
C TYR A 265 6.23 16.79 -19.73
N THR A 266 6.39 15.64 -20.39
CA THR A 266 6.44 15.54 -21.82
C THR A 266 5.17 14.89 -22.42
N PRO A 267 4.88 15.09 -23.73
CA PRO A 267 3.82 14.34 -24.39
C PRO A 267 3.99 12.81 -24.30
N ARG A 268 5.24 12.31 -24.26
CA ARG A 268 5.54 10.90 -24.05
C ARG A 268 5.07 10.43 -22.66
N MET A 269 5.38 11.16 -21.59
CA MET A 269 4.91 10.83 -20.23
C MET A 269 3.38 10.81 -20.14
N ALA A 270 2.72 11.78 -20.80
CA ALA A 270 1.26 11.82 -20.89
C ALA A 270 0.70 10.59 -21.63
N ALA A 271 1.32 10.19 -22.73
CA ALA A 271 0.91 9.01 -23.49
C ALA A 271 1.10 7.70 -22.68
N LEU A 272 2.21 7.58 -21.95
CA LEU A 272 2.48 6.43 -21.07
C LEU A 272 1.43 6.35 -19.95
N LYS A 273 1.11 7.47 -19.29
CA LYS A 273 0.07 7.49 -18.26
C LYS A 273 -1.29 7.07 -18.80
N ARG A 274 -1.72 7.64 -19.93
CA ARG A 274 -2.99 7.25 -20.57
C ARG A 274 -3.00 5.78 -20.96
N GLY A 275 -1.95 5.29 -21.62
CA GLY A 275 -1.86 3.89 -22.02
C GLY A 275 -1.91 2.93 -20.86
N PHE A 276 -1.26 3.26 -19.71
CA PHE A 276 -1.36 2.47 -18.49
C PHE A 276 -2.79 2.47 -17.95
N ALA A 277 -3.41 3.65 -17.84
CA ALA A 277 -4.76 3.79 -17.30
C ALA A 277 -5.79 3.07 -18.17
N ASP A 278 -5.74 3.24 -19.49
CA ASP A 278 -6.65 2.58 -20.42
C ASP A 278 -6.54 1.04 -20.35
N ALA A 279 -5.30 0.54 -20.28
CA ALA A 279 -5.04 -0.89 -20.15
C ALA A 279 -5.50 -1.43 -18.79
N LEU A 280 -5.34 -0.67 -17.70
CA LEU A 280 -5.78 -1.10 -16.37
C LEU A 280 -7.30 -1.05 -16.23
N VAL A 281 -7.99 -0.04 -16.78
CA VAL A 281 -9.46 -0.01 -16.87
C VAL A 281 -10.00 -1.24 -17.61
N ALA A 282 -9.34 -1.65 -18.69
CA ALA A 282 -9.74 -2.84 -19.44
C ALA A 282 -9.47 -4.15 -18.70
N ALA A 283 -8.47 -4.19 -17.82
CA ALA A 283 -8.05 -5.39 -17.09
C ALA A 283 -8.77 -5.57 -15.75
N ASN A 284 -9.15 -4.47 -15.08
CA ASN A 284 -9.69 -4.51 -13.73
C ASN A 284 -10.86 -3.54 -13.54
N PRO A 285 -12.07 -4.03 -13.23
CA PRO A 285 -13.27 -3.20 -13.11
C PRO A 285 -13.28 -2.30 -11.85
N ASP A 286 -12.39 -2.53 -10.91
CA ASP A 286 -12.27 -1.69 -9.70
C ASP A 286 -11.52 -0.38 -9.96
N PHE A 287 -10.73 -0.34 -11.04
CA PHE A 287 -9.95 0.84 -11.39
C PHE A 287 -10.74 1.79 -12.28
N GLN A 288 -10.58 3.09 -12.04
CA GLN A 288 -11.24 4.16 -12.80
C GLN A 288 -10.32 5.39 -12.99
N THR A 289 -10.74 6.34 -13.83
CA THR A 289 -9.96 7.55 -14.19
C THR A 289 -10.75 8.85 -13.99
N VAL A 290 -11.93 8.79 -13.40
CA VAL A 290 -12.84 9.93 -13.22
C VAL A 290 -12.57 10.65 -11.89
N HIS A 291 -12.36 9.85 -10.83
CA HIS A 291 -12.13 10.33 -9.47
C HIS A 291 -10.66 10.20 -9.09
N GLY A 292 -10.16 11.14 -8.32
CA GLY A 292 -8.79 11.20 -7.84
C GLY A 292 -8.54 12.46 -7.03
N TYR A 293 -7.29 12.77 -6.74
CA TYR A 293 -6.96 14.01 -6.04
C TYR A 293 -7.39 15.23 -6.86
N ALA A 294 -8.00 16.19 -6.16
CA ALA A 294 -8.32 17.47 -6.77
C ALA A 294 -7.04 18.11 -7.33
N ALA A 295 -7.19 18.81 -8.46
CA ALA A 295 -6.08 19.58 -8.99
C ALA A 295 -5.59 20.55 -7.91
N ASP A 296 -4.37 20.31 -7.42
CA ASP A 296 -3.73 21.10 -6.39
C ASP A 296 -3.58 22.57 -6.85
N LYS A 297 -3.81 23.51 -5.99
CA LYS A 297 -3.64 24.93 -6.29
C LYS A 297 -2.18 25.39 -6.28
N ASP A 298 -1.28 24.55 -5.74
CA ASP A 298 0.14 24.84 -5.69
C ASP A 298 0.78 24.77 -7.09
N THR A 299 1.49 25.83 -7.44
CA THR A 299 2.21 25.93 -8.73
C THR A 299 3.52 25.15 -8.76
N LYS A 300 4.04 24.71 -7.60
CA LYS A 300 5.31 24.00 -7.49
C LYS A 300 5.08 22.50 -7.22
N VAL A 301 5.77 21.67 -7.98
CA VAL A 301 5.79 20.22 -7.76
C VAL A 301 6.56 19.90 -6.49
N ASN A 302 6.00 19.02 -5.68
CA ASN A 302 6.66 18.53 -4.48
C ASN A 302 7.54 17.31 -4.80
N LEU A 303 8.83 17.53 -5.08
CA LEU A 303 9.80 16.48 -5.39
C LEU A 303 10.20 15.62 -4.16
N THR A 304 9.69 15.91 -2.98
CA THR A 304 9.86 15.03 -1.82
C THR A 304 9.02 13.76 -1.91
N ILE A 305 8.08 13.69 -2.85
CA ILE A 305 7.19 12.54 -3.13
C ILE A 305 7.88 11.61 -4.13
N ALA A 306 7.81 10.30 -3.89
CA ALA A 306 8.46 9.26 -4.68
C ALA A 306 8.17 9.35 -6.19
N SER A 307 6.89 9.28 -6.58
CA SER A 307 6.49 9.31 -8.00
C SER A 307 6.90 10.59 -8.70
N LYS A 308 6.90 11.73 -7.98
CA LYS A 308 7.31 13.03 -8.53
C LYS A 308 8.83 13.08 -8.75
N TRP A 309 9.59 12.59 -7.75
CA TRP A 309 11.05 12.53 -7.86
C TRP A 309 11.50 11.58 -8.98
N VAL A 310 10.89 10.39 -9.08
CA VAL A 310 11.20 9.41 -10.13
C VAL A 310 10.85 9.96 -11.50
N GLY A 311 9.66 10.53 -11.68
CA GLY A 311 9.25 11.14 -12.93
C GLY A 311 10.15 12.29 -13.37
N HIS A 312 10.59 13.13 -12.42
CA HIS A 312 11.56 14.22 -12.67
C HIS A 312 12.94 13.68 -13.08
N THR A 313 13.42 12.64 -12.38
CA THR A 313 14.80 12.14 -12.56
C THR A 313 14.96 11.30 -13.81
N PHE A 314 13.97 10.45 -14.15
CA PHE A 314 14.10 9.44 -15.22
C PHE A 314 13.24 9.71 -16.45
N GLY A 315 12.19 10.54 -16.36
CA GLY A 315 11.36 10.94 -17.50
C GLY A 315 10.50 9.83 -18.12
N GLY A 316 10.34 8.69 -17.41
CA GLY A 316 9.50 7.56 -17.77
C GLY A 316 8.07 7.64 -17.21
N LEU A 317 7.37 6.51 -17.21
CA LEU A 317 6.13 6.37 -16.44
C LEU A 317 6.48 6.41 -14.93
N ALA A 318 5.84 7.29 -14.17
CA ALA A 318 5.95 7.27 -12.72
C ALA A 318 4.60 7.67 -12.11
N LEU A 319 3.96 6.72 -11.41
CA LEU A 319 2.61 6.87 -10.87
C LEU A 319 2.57 6.47 -9.41
N THR A 320 1.76 7.17 -8.62
CA THR A 320 1.21 6.66 -7.38
C THR A 320 -0.10 5.93 -7.70
N VAL A 321 -0.28 4.74 -7.16
CA VAL A 321 -1.53 3.96 -7.23
C VAL A 321 -2.17 3.98 -5.86
N GLU A 322 -3.39 4.48 -5.78
CA GLU A 322 -4.15 4.62 -4.54
C GLU A 322 -5.31 3.63 -4.48
N MET A 323 -5.49 3.01 -3.33
CA MET A 323 -6.57 2.09 -3.04
C MET A 323 -7.35 2.56 -1.81
N PRO A 324 -8.69 2.41 -1.72
CA PRO A 324 -9.44 2.92 -0.58
C PRO A 324 -9.24 2.07 0.69
N PHE A 325 -9.30 2.71 1.86
CA PHE A 325 -9.52 2.01 3.14
C PHE A 325 -10.97 1.61 3.37
N LYS A 326 -11.88 2.16 2.58
CA LYS A 326 -13.34 1.95 2.66
C LYS A 326 -13.79 0.92 1.63
N ASP A 327 -15.06 1.00 1.24
CA ASP A 327 -15.52 0.29 0.06
C ASP A 327 -15.17 1.07 -1.22
N ASN A 328 -15.14 0.38 -2.36
CA ASN A 328 -15.06 1.05 -3.66
C ASN A 328 -16.47 1.53 -4.05
N ALA A 329 -16.63 2.86 -4.21
CA ALA A 329 -17.95 3.44 -4.47
C ALA A 329 -18.52 3.07 -5.84
N ASP A 330 -17.68 2.78 -6.83
CA ASP A 330 -18.11 2.38 -8.18
C ASP A 330 -18.53 0.91 -8.24
N LEU A 331 -17.98 0.06 -7.38
CA LEU A 331 -18.29 -1.37 -7.32
C LEU A 331 -18.30 -1.83 -5.85
N PRO A 332 -19.35 -1.48 -5.07
CA PRO A 332 -19.38 -1.74 -3.64
C PRO A 332 -19.57 -3.22 -3.30
N ASP A 333 -18.91 -3.65 -2.22
CA ASP A 333 -19.13 -4.93 -1.54
C ASP A 333 -19.45 -4.66 -0.06
N PRO A 334 -20.72 -4.59 0.33
CA PRO A 334 -21.11 -4.27 1.71
C PRO A 334 -20.57 -5.24 2.76
N ALA A 335 -20.27 -6.47 2.38
CA ALA A 335 -19.81 -7.50 3.29
C ALA A 335 -18.28 -7.40 3.59
N ARG A 336 -17.49 -7.05 2.58
CA ARG A 336 -16.02 -7.04 2.67
C ARG A 336 -15.42 -5.66 2.44
N GLY A 337 -16.04 -4.80 1.64
CA GLY A 337 -15.50 -3.52 1.20
C GLY A 337 -14.32 -3.68 0.24
N TRP A 338 -13.44 -2.70 0.22
CA TRP A 338 -12.10 -2.91 -0.35
C TRP A 338 -11.36 -3.89 0.53
N SER A 339 -10.67 -4.87 -0.05
CA SER A 339 -10.13 -6.01 0.69
C SER A 339 -8.75 -6.40 0.21
N GLY A 340 -8.03 -7.20 0.99
CA GLY A 340 -6.76 -7.79 0.58
C GLY A 340 -6.88 -8.57 -0.72
N ALA A 341 -7.97 -9.31 -0.90
CA ALA A 341 -8.24 -10.07 -2.13
C ALA A 341 -8.46 -9.18 -3.37
N ARG A 342 -9.11 -8.01 -3.21
CA ARG A 342 -9.27 -7.03 -4.31
C ARG A 342 -7.94 -6.36 -4.63
N SER A 343 -7.16 -5.98 -3.61
CA SER A 343 -5.80 -5.42 -3.79
C SER A 343 -4.88 -6.40 -4.49
N HIS A 344 -4.92 -7.67 -4.11
CA HIS A 344 -4.16 -8.75 -4.74
C HIS A 344 -4.50 -8.89 -6.24
N ARG A 345 -5.79 -8.91 -6.60
CA ARG A 345 -6.21 -8.95 -8.02
C ARG A 345 -5.76 -7.72 -8.79
N LEU A 346 -5.89 -6.53 -8.21
CA LEU A 346 -5.43 -5.29 -8.84
C LEU A 346 -3.93 -5.35 -9.13
N GLY A 347 -3.13 -5.88 -8.20
CA GLY A 347 -1.69 -6.10 -8.40
C GLY A 347 -1.36 -7.04 -9.54
N ALA A 348 -2.08 -8.16 -9.64
CA ALA A 348 -1.96 -9.10 -10.75
C ALA A 348 -2.34 -8.45 -12.08
N ASP A 349 -3.41 -7.65 -12.12
CA ASP A 349 -3.91 -6.99 -13.35
C ASP A 349 -3.05 -5.80 -13.78
N ALA A 350 -2.38 -5.13 -12.86
CA ALA A 350 -1.40 -4.09 -13.15
C ALA A 350 -0.24 -4.60 -14.04
N LEU A 351 0.10 -5.89 -13.97
CA LEU A 351 1.04 -6.51 -14.92
C LEU A 351 0.54 -6.49 -16.36
N THR A 352 -0.77 -6.67 -16.57
CA THR A 352 -1.37 -6.57 -17.91
C THR A 352 -1.22 -5.15 -18.46
N ALA A 353 -1.43 -4.13 -17.63
CA ALA A 353 -1.23 -2.74 -18.00
C ALA A 353 0.25 -2.43 -18.31
N LEU A 354 1.18 -2.89 -17.46
CA LEU A 354 2.63 -2.75 -17.73
C LEU A 354 3.06 -3.48 -19.00
N HIS A 355 2.54 -4.67 -19.27
CA HIS A 355 2.81 -5.41 -20.51
C HIS A 355 2.39 -4.63 -21.75
N ALA A 356 1.21 -4.01 -21.72
CA ALA A 356 0.69 -3.21 -22.84
C ALA A 356 1.60 -2.01 -23.16
N LEU A 357 2.31 -1.47 -22.16
CA LEU A 357 3.22 -0.33 -22.32
C LEU A 357 4.62 -0.69 -22.81
N LEU A 358 5.07 -1.94 -22.71
CA LEU A 358 6.45 -2.33 -23.01
C LEU A 358 6.96 -1.83 -24.39
N PRO A 359 6.15 -1.81 -25.47
CA PRO A 359 6.60 -1.29 -26.76
C PRO A 359 6.88 0.22 -26.77
N SER A 360 6.31 0.97 -25.79
CA SER A 360 6.39 2.44 -25.71
C SER A 360 7.39 2.94 -24.67
N LEU A 361 7.91 2.05 -23.81
CA LEU A 361 8.91 2.37 -22.77
C LEU A 361 10.36 2.53 -23.37
#